data_58ede29e918feb300d92a2c7ae9ea288
#
_entry.id   58ede29e918feb300d92a2c7ae9ea288
#
_cell.length_a   1.000
_cell.length_b   1.000
_cell.length_c   1.000
_cell.angle_alpha   90.00
_cell.angle_beta   90.00
_cell.angle_gamma   90.00
#
_symmetry.space_group_name_H-M   'P 1'
#
loop_
_entity.id
_entity.type
_entity.pdbx_description
1 polymer ?
#
loop_
_entity_poly.entity_id
_entity_poly.type
_entity_poly.pdbx_seq_one_letter_code
_entity_poly.pdbx_strand_id
1 'polypeptide(L)'
;MSSQHPEAEASRILPSVCPLDCPDTCSLSVEVTGDQITAVRGSEANPFTAGVVCNKVTRAYPDFVHGPARLTHPLRRVGPRGSDQFERISWDAALDLVAEGFAAAINAHGPQ
;
A
#
# COMPACT_ATOMS: atom_id res chain seq x y z
N MET A 1 17.78 -38.24 7.15
CA MET A 1 16.87 -37.08 7.33
C MET A 1 17.55 -35.93 6.63
N SER A 2 17.20 -35.68 5.36
CA SER A 2 17.78 -34.61 4.55
C SER A 2 17.12 -33.31 4.92
N SER A 3 17.89 -32.42 5.54
CA SER A 3 17.47 -31.02 5.80
C SER A 3 17.44 -30.30 4.44
N GLN A 4 16.25 -30.13 3.88
CA GLN A 4 16.06 -29.20 2.77
C GLN A 4 16.17 -27.81 3.35
N HIS A 5 17.29 -27.14 3.09
CA HIS A 5 17.38 -25.68 3.24
C HIS A 5 16.43 -25.07 2.21
N PRO A 6 15.55 -24.12 2.59
CA PRO A 6 14.78 -23.38 1.59
C PRO A 6 15.78 -22.67 0.68
N GLU A 7 15.70 -22.91 -0.60
CA GLU A 7 16.46 -22.16 -1.61
C GLU A 7 16.11 -20.68 -1.42
N ALA A 8 17.13 -19.86 -1.21
CA ALA A 8 16.95 -18.42 -1.11
C ALA A 8 16.34 -17.92 -2.42
N GLU A 9 15.12 -17.40 -2.36
CA GLU A 9 14.46 -16.83 -3.53
C GLU A 9 15.32 -15.71 -4.13
N ALA A 10 15.54 -15.78 -5.44
CA ALA A 10 16.37 -14.83 -6.15
C ALA A 10 15.72 -13.43 -6.13
N SER A 11 16.51 -12.41 -5.79
CA SER A 11 16.08 -11.02 -5.89
C SER A 11 15.91 -10.61 -7.36
N ARG A 12 14.87 -9.81 -7.64
CA ARG A 12 14.56 -9.26 -8.96
C ARG A 12 14.42 -7.75 -8.86
N ILE A 13 14.89 -7.02 -9.89
CA ILE A 13 14.67 -5.59 -10.01
C ILE A 13 13.58 -5.35 -11.05
N LEU A 14 12.50 -4.72 -10.63
CA LEU A 14 11.34 -4.42 -11.46
C LEU A 14 11.21 -2.91 -11.67
N PRO A 15 10.96 -2.46 -12.92
CA PRO A 15 10.65 -1.06 -13.16
C PRO A 15 9.27 -0.70 -12.62
N SER A 16 9.14 0.49 -12.07
CA SER A 16 7.88 1.04 -11.58
C SER A 16 7.89 2.56 -11.69
N VAL A 17 6.81 3.18 -11.26
CA VAL A 17 6.66 4.64 -11.17
C VAL A 17 6.25 5.04 -9.76
N CYS A 18 6.63 6.23 -9.36
CA CYS A 18 6.22 6.78 -8.07
C CYS A 18 4.70 7.05 -8.08
N PRO A 19 3.93 6.55 -7.09
CA PRO A 19 2.48 6.75 -7.02
C PRO A 19 2.07 8.07 -6.38
N LEU A 20 3.03 8.91 -5.96
CA LEU A 20 2.71 10.24 -5.43
C LEU A 20 2.40 11.22 -6.56
N ASP A 21 1.54 12.17 -6.27
CA ASP A 21 1.01 13.17 -7.22
C ASP A 21 1.91 14.41 -7.41
N CYS A 22 3.21 14.26 -7.20
CA CYS A 22 4.14 15.37 -7.46
C CYS A 22 4.53 15.45 -8.96
N PRO A 23 4.92 16.65 -9.44
CA PRO A 23 5.21 16.89 -10.86
C PRO A 23 6.46 16.17 -11.37
N ASP A 24 7.33 15.68 -10.49
CA ASP A 24 8.58 15.01 -10.88
C ASP A 24 8.39 13.65 -11.55
N THR A 25 7.24 12.99 -11.31
CA THR A 25 6.87 11.71 -11.95
C THR A 25 8.01 10.68 -11.97
N CYS A 26 8.69 10.51 -10.82
CA CYS A 26 9.90 9.70 -10.72
C CYS A 26 9.67 8.25 -11.15
N SER A 27 10.56 7.75 -12.00
CA SER A 27 10.65 6.33 -12.32
C SER A 27 11.45 5.59 -11.25
N LEU A 28 11.02 4.39 -10.89
CA LEU A 28 11.55 3.60 -9.80
C LEU A 28 12.17 2.30 -10.31
N SER A 29 13.19 1.85 -9.58
CA SER A 29 13.73 0.49 -9.61
C SER A 29 13.37 -0.16 -8.27
N VAL A 30 12.48 -1.16 -8.31
CA VAL A 30 11.98 -1.86 -7.13
C VAL A 30 12.63 -3.21 -7.02
N GLU A 31 13.34 -3.46 -5.93
CA GLU A 31 13.94 -4.76 -5.62
C GLU A 31 12.92 -5.61 -4.86
N VAL A 32 12.66 -6.81 -5.38
CA VAL A 32 11.68 -7.74 -4.84
C VAL A 32 12.33 -9.10 -4.61
N THR A 33 12.15 -9.67 -3.42
CA THR A 33 12.53 -11.03 -3.08
C THR A 33 11.27 -11.79 -2.69
N GLY A 34 10.94 -12.83 -3.42
CA GLY A 34 9.62 -13.47 -3.30
C GLY A 34 8.50 -12.49 -3.64
N ASP A 35 7.64 -12.24 -2.67
CA ASP A 35 6.53 -11.27 -2.72
C ASP A 35 6.83 -9.97 -1.93
N GLN A 36 8.05 -9.82 -1.40
CA GLN A 36 8.43 -8.70 -0.53
C GLN A 36 9.23 -7.65 -1.30
N ILE A 37 8.85 -6.38 -1.15
CA ILE A 37 9.64 -5.23 -1.58
C ILE A 37 10.78 -5.04 -0.57
N THR A 38 12.01 -5.27 -1.00
CA THR A 38 13.20 -5.16 -0.15
C THR A 38 13.92 -3.82 -0.30
N ALA A 39 13.79 -3.18 -1.46
CA ALA A 39 14.32 -1.82 -1.66
C ALA A 39 13.55 -1.09 -2.77
N VAL A 40 13.52 0.23 -2.66
CA VAL A 40 13.03 1.15 -3.71
C VAL A 40 14.06 2.21 -3.97
N ARG A 41 14.44 2.39 -5.23
CA ARG A 41 15.42 3.39 -5.69
C ARG A 41 14.89 4.14 -6.89
N GLY A 42 15.45 5.31 -7.19
CA GLY A 42 15.20 5.98 -8.46
C GLY A 42 15.80 5.20 -9.62
N SER A 43 15.11 5.20 -10.74
CA SER A 43 15.60 4.57 -11.98
C SER A 43 16.47 5.53 -12.78
N GLU A 44 17.70 5.14 -13.07
CA GLU A 44 18.63 5.91 -13.94
C GLU A 44 18.22 5.87 -15.42
N ALA A 45 17.31 4.94 -15.78
CA ALA A 45 16.78 4.87 -17.14
C ALA A 45 15.88 6.07 -17.51
N ASN A 46 15.38 6.81 -16.51
CA ASN A 46 14.63 8.04 -16.76
C ASN A 46 15.60 9.24 -16.83
N PRO A 47 15.81 9.85 -18.00
CA PRO A 47 16.76 10.94 -18.16
C PRO A 47 16.33 12.23 -17.43
N PHE A 48 15.05 12.39 -17.12
CA PHE A 48 14.54 13.57 -16.41
C PHE A 48 14.91 13.56 -14.93
N THR A 49 14.67 12.47 -14.23
CA THR A 49 14.98 12.35 -12.81
C THR A 49 16.35 11.71 -12.54
N ALA A 50 16.94 11.03 -13.52
CA ALA A 50 18.30 10.48 -13.51
C ALA A 50 18.65 9.74 -12.19
N GLY A 51 17.76 8.86 -11.74
CA GLY A 51 17.95 8.10 -10.51
C GLY A 51 17.60 8.86 -9.22
N VAL A 52 17.24 10.14 -9.29
CA VAL A 52 16.82 10.89 -8.10
C VAL A 52 15.41 10.49 -7.69
N VAL A 53 15.24 10.24 -6.42
CA VAL A 53 13.93 9.98 -5.78
C VAL A 53 13.97 10.44 -4.32
N CYS A 54 12.85 10.93 -3.81
CA CYS A 54 12.79 11.48 -2.46
C CYS A 54 12.76 10.39 -1.37
N ASN A 55 13.16 10.75 -0.16
CA ASN A 55 13.19 9.85 0.99
C ASN A 55 11.83 9.28 1.39
N LYS A 56 10.73 9.95 1.06
CA LYS A 56 9.37 9.43 1.29
C LYS A 56 9.18 8.07 0.60
N VAL A 57 9.72 7.93 -0.60
CA VAL A 57 9.59 6.71 -1.39
C VAL A 57 10.62 5.66 -0.96
N THR A 58 11.90 6.02 -0.91
CA THR A 58 12.97 5.05 -0.64
C THR A 58 12.91 4.42 0.75
N ARG A 59 12.47 5.18 1.75
CA ARG A 59 12.46 4.73 3.14
C ARG A 59 11.11 4.24 3.63
N ALA A 60 10.03 4.88 3.18
CA ALA A 60 8.72 4.60 3.75
C ALA A 60 7.94 3.50 3.02
N TYR A 61 8.17 3.30 1.72
CA TYR A 61 7.31 2.39 0.95
C TYR A 61 7.43 0.91 1.31
N PRO A 62 8.60 0.33 1.59
CA PRO A 62 8.67 -1.06 2.05
C PRO A 62 7.83 -1.29 3.31
N ASP A 63 7.96 -0.39 4.30
CA ASP A 63 7.17 -0.45 5.54
C ASP A 63 5.69 -0.12 5.30
N PHE A 64 5.39 0.77 4.37
CA PHE A 64 4.01 1.12 4.03
C PHE A 64 3.26 -0.04 3.38
N VAL A 65 3.94 -0.84 2.58
CA VAL A 65 3.35 -2.01 1.90
C VAL A 65 3.34 -3.24 2.80
N HIS A 66 4.43 -3.53 3.50
CA HIS A 66 4.64 -4.78 4.23
C HIS A 66 4.78 -4.62 5.75
N GLY A 67 4.79 -3.38 6.24
CA GLY A 67 4.96 -3.11 7.67
C GLY A 67 3.78 -3.58 8.53
N PRO A 68 4.00 -3.77 9.84
CA PRO A 68 3.00 -4.33 10.75
C PRO A 68 1.77 -3.44 10.96
N ALA A 69 1.88 -2.15 10.62
CA ALA A 69 0.75 -1.21 10.68
C ALA A 69 -0.14 -1.25 9.43
N ARG A 70 0.25 -2.01 8.39
CA ARG A 70 -0.55 -2.15 7.17
C ARG A 70 -1.86 -2.86 7.45
N LEU A 71 -2.99 -2.19 7.20
CA LEU A 71 -4.30 -2.81 7.27
C LEU A 71 -4.49 -3.76 6.08
N THR A 72 -4.69 -5.04 6.35
CA THR A 72 -4.91 -6.09 5.35
C THR A 72 -6.37 -6.55 5.28
N HIS A 73 -7.21 -6.00 6.14
CA HIS A 73 -8.64 -6.33 6.21
C HIS A 73 -9.45 -5.08 6.53
N PRO A 74 -10.73 -5.03 6.12
CA PRO A 74 -11.63 -3.98 6.54
C PRO A 74 -11.85 -4.00 8.05
N LEU A 75 -11.90 -2.81 8.65
CA LEU A 75 -12.17 -2.61 10.06
C LEU A 75 -13.42 -1.76 10.24
N ARG A 76 -14.34 -2.22 11.08
CA ARG A 76 -15.49 -1.45 11.53
C ARG A 76 -15.22 -0.85 12.90
N ARG A 77 -15.44 0.44 13.06
CA ARG A 77 -15.35 1.09 14.37
C ARG A 77 -16.53 0.65 15.25
N VAL A 78 -16.22 0.17 16.45
CA VAL A 78 -17.22 -0.28 17.45
C VAL A 78 -17.29 0.62 18.67
N GLY A 79 -16.32 1.52 18.86
CA GLY A 79 -16.27 2.47 19.95
C GLY A 79 -16.60 3.91 19.54
N PRO A 80 -16.60 4.85 20.48
CA PRO A 80 -16.70 6.27 20.22
C PRO A 80 -15.62 6.75 19.24
N ARG A 81 -15.87 7.88 18.57
CA ARG A 81 -14.86 8.49 17.69
C ARG A 81 -13.60 8.84 18.50
N GLY A 82 -12.43 8.39 18.04
CA GLY A 82 -11.13 8.63 18.70
C GLY A 82 -10.78 7.59 19.79
N SER A 83 -11.58 6.53 19.97
CA SER A 83 -11.28 5.47 20.96
C SER A 83 -10.36 4.37 20.44
N ASP A 84 -10.01 4.36 19.16
CA ASP A 84 -9.23 3.31 18.47
C ASP A 84 -9.80 1.88 18.64
N GLN A 85 -11.12 1.79 18.90
CA GLN A 85 -11.80 0.52 19.05
C GLN A 85 -12.39 0.09 17.70
N PHE A 86 -11.78 -0.94 17.12
CA PHE A 86 -12.19 -1.50 15.84
C PHE A 86 -12.32 -3.02 15.92
N GLU A 87 -13.21 -3.57 15.09
CA GLU A 87 -13.30 -5.01 14.86
C GLU A 87 -13.10 -5.31 13.38
N ARG A 88 -12.53 -6.47 13.10
CA ARG A 88 -12.38 -6.98 11.74
C ARG A 88 -13.72 -7.44 11.20
N ILE A 89 -14.02 -7.04 9.96
CA ILE A 89 -15.22 -7.49 9.23
C ILE A 89 -14.84 -8.06 7.86
N SER A 90 -15.79 -8.74 7.21
CA SER A 90 -15.61 -9.19 5.82
C SER A 90 -15.67 -8.03 4.84
N TRP A 91 -15.15 -8.25 3.62
CA TRP A 91 -15.27 -7.27 2.53
C TRP A 91 -16.73 -7.01 2.16
N ASP A 92 -17.57 -8.06 2.12
CA ASP A 92 -19.01 -7.90 1.81
C ASP A 92 -19.68 -7.00 2.86
N ALA A 93 -19.48 -7.28 4.14
CA ALA A 93 -20.02 -6.44 5.21
C ALA A 93 -19.49 -4.98 5.16
N ALA A 94 -18.24 -4.77 4.75
CA ALA A 94 -17.69 -3.43 4.60
C ALA A 94 -18.33 -2.69 3.43
N LEU A 95 -18.53 -3.35 2.29
CA LEU A 95 -19.15 -2.76 1.11
C LEU A 95 -20.63 -2.43 1.38
N ASP A 96 -21.35 -3.30 2.08
CA ASP A 96 -22.74 -3.04 2.48
C ASP A 96 -22.85 -1.80 3.36
N LEU A 97 -21.99 -1.68 4.39
CA LEU A 97 -21.95 -0.49 5.26
C LEU A 97 -21.65 0.81 4.49
N VAL A 98 -20.74 0.76 3.52
CA VAL A 98 -20.43 1.91 2.68
C VAL A 98 -21.63 2.27 1.79
N ALA A 99 -22.25 1.29 1.14
CA ALA A 99 -23.41 1.49 0.29
C ALA A 99 -24.60 2.08 1.06
N GLU A 100 -24.89 1.54 2.25
CA GLU A 100 -25.95 2.06 3.14
C GLU A 100 -25.65 3.50 3.56
N GLY A 101 -24.40 3.81 3.93
CA GLY A 101 -23.98 5.15 4.30
C GLY A 101 -24.17 6.16 3.17
N PHE A 102 -23.77 5.84 1.96
CA PHE A 102 -23.99 6.68 0.77
C PHE A 102 -25.48 6.84 0.44
N ALA A 103 -26.26 5.75 0.47
CA ALA A 103 -27.70 5.82 0.21
C ALA A 103 -28.39 6.73 1.24
N ALA A 104 -28.05 6.60 2.52
CA ALA A 104 -28.61 7.45 3.57
C ALA A 104 -28.25 8.93 3.36
N ALA A 105 -27.01 9.23 3.00
CA ALA A 105 -26.57 10.59 2.73
C ALA A 105 -27.27 11.20 1.51
N ILE A 106 -27.38 10.45 0.40
CA ILE A 106 -28.08 10.89 -0.81
C ILE A 106 -29.55 11.12 -0.54
N ASN A 107 -30.20 10.26 0.22
CA ASN A 107 -31.63 10.41 0.57
C ASN A 107 -31.87 11.62 1.47
N ALA A 108 -30.94 11.96 2.35
CA ALA A 108 -31.07 13.09 3.28
C ALA A 108 -30.71 14.44 2.64
N HIS A 109 -29.74 14.48 1.74
CA HIS A 109 -29.11 15.72 1.28
C HIS A 109 -29.09 15.87 -0.25
N GLY A 110 -29.49 14.85 -1.01
CA GLY A 110 -29.36 14.81 -2.46
C GLY A 110 -27.98 14.32 -2.92
N PRO A 111 -27.79 14.13 -4.25
CA PRO A 111 -26.58 13.52 -4.83
C PRO A 111 -25.43 14.55 -5.05
N GLN A 112 -25.36 15.60 -4.28
CA GLN A 112 -24.30 16.64 -4.43
C GLN A 112 -23.05 16.32 -3.66
#